data_f41a4bb5e80bb29fb13c2bb463fe3972
#
_entry.id   f41a4bb5e80bb29fb13c2bb463fe3972
#
_cell.length_a   1.000
_cell.length_b   1.000
_cell.length_c   1.000
_cell.angle_alpha   90.00
_cell.angle_beta   90.00
_cell.angle_gamma   90.00
#
_symmetry.space_group_name_H-M   'P 1'
#
loop_
_entity.id
_entity.type
_entity.pdbx_description
1 polymer ?
#
loop_
_entity_poly.entity_id
_entity_poly.type
_entity_poly.pdbx_seq_one_letter_code
_entity_poly.pdbx_strand_id
1 'polypeptide(L)'
;MSNSDSYYSISNKLKNEKKITEAFEVMFHSLTLEELIALKLELSARSLKGKLYGFKIWQSIPDITKEAILMYANSAAKSRGEAAAFLGISRNSFRKYLKKFGIEDSFKKKSNWILGNYL
;
A
#
# COMPACT_ATOMS: atom_id res chain seq x y z
N MET A 1 -2.27 -18.89 16.50
CA MET A 1 -2.18 -18.16 15.28
C MET A 1 -1.65 -16.75 15.52
N SER A 2 -0.73 -16.36 14.76
CA SER A 2 -0.24 -15.02 14.90
C SER A 2 -1.12 -14.04 14.14
N ASN A 3 -1.94 -13.33 14.85
CA ASN A 3 -2.78 -12.31 14.26
C ASN A 3 -1.99 -11.11 13.78
N SER A 4 -0.76 -10.97 14.26
CA SER A 4 0.07 -9.85 13.85
C SER A 4 0.43 -9.91 12.37
N ASP A 5 0.67 -11.12 11.84
CA ASP A 5 0.96 -11.27 10.42
C ASP A 5 -0.26 -10.93 9.58
N SER A 6 -1.45 -11.40 9.99
CA SER A 6 -2.71 -11.06 9.32
C SER A 6 -3.01 -9.59 9.41
N TYR A 7 -2.66 -8.98 10.53
CA TYR A 7 -2.94 -7.56 10.77
C TYR A 7 -2.32 -6.66 9.71
N TYR A 8 -1.12 -7.01 9.24
CA TYR A 8 -0.43 -6.17 8.28
C TYR A 8 -0.62 -6.58 6.83
N SER A 9 -1.41 -7.61 6.59
CA SER A 9 -1.70 -8.03 5.24
C SER A 9 -2.68 -7.07 4.58
N ILE A 10 -2.30 -6.50 3.44
CA ILE A 10 -3.19 -5.63 2.67
C ILE A 10 -4.41 -6.40 2.20
N SER A 11 -4.23 -7.64 1.74
CA SER A 11 -5.33 -8.49 1.33
C SER A 11 -6.35 -8.67 2.46
N ASN A 12 -5.87 -9.04 3.64
CA ASN A 12 -6.75 -9.24 4.78
C ASN A 12 -7.46 -7.96 5.20
N LYS A 13 -6.74 -6.85 5.17
CA LYS A 13 -7.32 -5.55 5.51
C LYS A 13 -8.48 -5.21 4.58
N LEU A 14 -8.25 -5.36 3.28
CA LEU A 14 -9.28 -5.02 2.29
C LEU A 14 -10.47 -5.96 2.35
N LYS A 15 -10.25 -7.24 2.64
CA LYS A 15 -11.35 -8.19 2.83
C LYS A 15 -12.15 -7.85 4.09
N ASN A 16 -11.47 -7.49 5.17
CA ASN A 16 -12.14 -7.09 6.39
C ASN A 16 -12.96 -5.82 6.20
N GLU A 17 -12.49 -4.91 5.35
CA GLU A 17 -13.22 -3.69 5.00
C GLU A 17 -14.30 -3.94 3.96
N LYS A 18 -14.45 -5.18 3.51
CA LYS A 18 -15.44 -5.59 2.50
C LYS A 18 -15.24 -4.89 1.15
N LYS A 19 -14.00 -4.54 0.85
CA LYS A 19 -13.65 -3.92 -0.42
C LYS A 19 -13.35 -4.95 -1.50
N ILE A 20 -12.92 -6.15 -1.10
CA ILE A 20 -12.64 -7.25 -2.02
C ILE A 20 -13.10 -8.57 -1.42
N THR A 21 -13.20 -9.58 -2.28
CA THR A 21 -13.50 -10.95 -1.89
C THR A 21 -12.39 -11.86 -2.38
N GLU A 22 -12.42 -13.13 -1.92
CA GLU A 22 -11.45 -14.11 -2.42
C GLU A 22 -11.62 -14.36 -3.91
N ALA A 23 -12.86 -14.38 -4.41
CA ALA A 23 -13.11 -14.53 -5.84
C ALA A 23 -12.48 -13.38 -6.63
N PHE A 24 -12.58 -12.17 -6.12
CA PHE A 24 -11.95 -11.02 -6.73
C PHE A 24 -10.43 -11.19 -6.79
N GLU A 25 -9.83 -11.68 -5.71
CA GLU A 25 -8.37 -11.87 -5.67
C GLU A 25 -7.90 -12.85 -6.74
N VAL A 26 -8.65 -13.92 -6.97
CA VAL A 26 -8.30 -14.89 -7.99
C VAL A 26 -8.27 -14.23 -9.37
N MET A 27 -9.31 -13.48 -9.70
CA MET A 27 -9.40 -12.79 -10.99
C MET A 27 -8.33 -11.71 -11.11
N PHE A 28 -8.15 -10.95 -10.05
CA PHE A 28 -7.19 -9.87 -10.00
C PHE A 28 -5.76 -10.38 -10.22
N HIS A 29 -5.43 -11.51 -9.62
CA HIS A 29 -4.10 -12.09 -9.72
C HIS A 29 -3.73 -12.48 -11.16
N SER A 30 -4.70 -12.77 -11.99
CA SER A 30 -4.45 -13.16 -13.39
C SER A 30 -4.10 -11.97 -14.29
N LEU A 31 -4.28 -10.76 -13.81
CA LEU A 31 -4.01 -9.55 -14.59
C LEU A 31 -2.56 -9.09 -14.40
N THR A 32 -1.99 -8.49 -15.44
CA THR A 32 -0.68 -7.87 -15.30
C THR A 32 -0.82 -6.54 -14.55
N LEU A 33 0.28 -6.02 -14.06
CA LEU A 33 0.26 -4.73 -13.36
C LEU A 33 -0.25 -3.62 -14.29
N GLU A 34 0.18 -3.63 -15.54
CA GLU A 34 -0.25 -2.66 -16.55
C GLU A 34 -1.75 -2.74 -16.77
N GLU A 35 -2.26 -3.97 -16.86
CA GLU A 35 -3.71 -4.18 -17.03
C GLU A 35 -4.49 -3.67 -15.83
N LEU A 36 -3.97 -3.90 -14.62
CA LEU A 36 -4.61 -3.41 -13.40
C LEU A 36 -4.69 -1.89 -13.37
N ILE A 37 -3.60 -1.23 -13.70
CA ILE A 37 -3.57 0.22 -13.72
C ILE A 37 -4.51 0.77 -14.77
N ALA A 38 -4.47 0.21 -15.98
CA ALA A 38 -5.35 0.66 -17.07
C ALA A 38 -6.82 0.47 -16.72
N LEU A 39 -7.16 -0.69 -16.16
CA LEU A 39 -8.53 -0.97 -15.75
C LEU A 39 -9.00 -0.01 -14.65
N LYS A 40 -8.15 0.23 -13.67
CA LYS A 40 -8.48 1.15 -12.59
C LYS A 40 -8.75 2.55 -13.13
N LEU A 41 -7.94 3.01 -14.07
CA LEU A 41 -8.15 4.32 -14.70
C LEU A 41 -9.43 4.35 -15.50
N GLU A 42 -9.72 3.29 -16.25
CA GLU A 42 -10.95 3.22 -17.02
C GLU A 42 -12.19 3.30 -16.12
N LEU A 43 -12.20 2.52 -15.05
CA LEU A 43 -13.33 2.53 -14.12
C LEU A 43 -13.48 3.87 -13.42
N SER A 44 -12.35 4.49 -13.06
CA SER A 44 -12.39 5.82 -12.47
C SER A 44 -12.91 6.87 -13.44
N ALA A 45 -12.51 6.75 -14.72
CA ALA A 45 -12.97 7.67 -15.74
C ALA A 45 -14.48 7.53 -15.99
N ARG A 46 -15.01 6.31 -15.92
CA ARG A 46 -16.46 6.10 -16.09
C ARG A 46 -17.27 6.87 -15.06
N SER A 47 -16.82 6.86 -13.80
CA SER A 47 -17.54 7.59 -12.76
C SER A 47 -17.44 9.10 -12.93
N LEU A 48 -16.49 9.58 -13.74
CA LEU A 48 -16.34 11.00 -14.05
C LEU A 48 -16.79 11.29 -15.49
N LYS A 49 -17.62 10.43 -16.06
CA LYS A 49 -18.14 10.57 -17.44
C LYS A 49 -17.01 10.67 -18.46
N GLY A 50 -15.97 9.85 -18.27
CA GLY A 50 -14.84 9.79 -19.18
C GLY A 50 -13.83 10.91 -19.02
N LYS A 51 -13.96 11.73 -17.99
CA LYS A 51 -13.10 12.91 -17.81
C LYS A 51 -12.21 12.76 -16.59
N LEU A 52 -10.90 12.72 -16.83
CA LEU A 52 -9.91 12.72 -15.75
C LEU A 52 -9.12 14.02 -15.75
N TYR A 53 -9.77 15.12 -16.10
CA TYR A 53 -9.15 16.43 -16.14
C TYR A 53 -8.64 16.85 -14.76
N GLY A 54 -7.51 17.50 -14.72
CA GLY A 54 -6.99 18.08 -13.51
C GLY A 54 -6.26 17.12 -12.60
N PHE A 55 -6.27 15.84 -12.92
CA PHE A 55 -5.54 14.86 -12.10
C PHE A 55 -4.05 14.80 -12.41
N LYS A 56 -3.63 15.36 -13.54
CA LYS A 56 -2.21 15.34 -13.95
C LYS A 56 -1.62 13.92 -13.78
N ILE A 57 -2.31 12.96 -14.36
CA ILE A 57 -2.02 11.53 -14.13
C ILE A 57 -0.57 11.19 -14.45
N TRP A 58 -0.09 11.66 -15.61
CA TRP A 58 1.27 11.35 -16.04
C TRP A 58 2.31 11.79 -15.00
N GLN A 59 2.11 12.95 -14.41
CA GLN A 59 3.04 13.48 -13.40
C GLN A 59 2.87 12.81 -12.05
N SER A 60 1.67 12.37 -11.73
CA SER A 60 1.35 11.80 -10.42
C SER A 60 1.62 10.30 -10.30
N ILE A 61 1.61 9.57 -11.41
CA ILE A 61 1.76 8.12 -11.42
C ILE A 61 3.04 7.64 -10.72
N PRO A 62 4.21 8.26 -10.94
CA PRO A 62 5.41 7.79 -10.24
C PRO A 62 5.26 7.81 -8.72
N ASP A 63 4.68 8.86 -8.18
CA ASP A 63 4.46 8.96 -6.72
C ASP A 63 3.39 8.00 -6.26
N ILE A 64 2.31 7.85 -7.01
CA ILE A 64 1.24 6.90 -6.68
C ILE A 64 1.81 5.48 -6.63
N THR A 65 2.64 5.12 -7.60
CA THR A 65 3.25 3.80 -7.66
C THR A 65 4.21 3.59 -6.48
N LYS A 66 5.03 4.59 -6.17
CA LYS A 66 5.94 4.52 -5.03
C LYS A 66 5.19 4.37 -3.72
N GLU A 67 4.11 5.13 -3.56
CA GLU A 67 3.28 5.01 -2.36
C GLU A 67 2.71 3.61 -2.22
N ALA A 68 2.19 3.04 -3.31
CA ALA A 68 1.63 1.69 -3.29
C ALA A 68 2.68 0.65 -2.90
N ILE A 69 3.87 0.76 -3.47
CA ILE A 69 4.96 -0.16 -3.18
C ILE A 69 5.40 -0.03 -1.71
N LEU A 70 5.47 1.20 -1.21
CA LEU A 70 5.81 1.45 0.19
C LEU A 70 4.76 0.88 1.13
N MET A 71 3.49 1.01 0.78
CA MET A 71 2.40 0.44 1.59
C MET A 71 2.55 -1.07 1.68
N TYR A 72 2.84 -1.72 0.56
CA TYR A 72 3.04 -3.16 0.57
C TYR A 72 4.25 -3.56 1.42
N ALA A 73 5.40 -2.92 1.20
CA ALA A 73 6.60 -3.24 1.95
C ALA A 73 6.41 -3.00 3.45
N ASN A 74 5.72 -1.90 3.79
CA ASN A 74 5.42 -1.57 5.18
C ASN A 74 4.51 -2.63 5.83
N SER A 75 3.60 -3.22 5.06
CA SER A 75 2.67 -4.20 5.58
C SER A 75 3.29 -5.60 5.65
N ALA A 76 4.15 -5.94 4.71
CA ALA A 76 4.64 -7.31 4.54
C ALA A 76 5.95 -7.60 5.26
N ALA A 77 6.81 -6.61 5.43
CA ALA A 77 8.12 -6.81 6.02
C ALA A 77 8.03 -6.88 7.55
N LYS A 78 8.98 -7.58 8.16
CA LYS A 78 9.02 -7.74 9.61
C LYS A 78 9.76 -6.61 10.30
N SER A 79 10.55 -5.84 9.55
CA SER A 79 11.32 -4.74 10.09
C SER A 79 11.54 -3.69 9.03
N ARG A 80 11.91 -2.48 9.46
CA ARG A 80 12.26 -1.41 8.54
C ARG A 80 13.44 -1.80 7.65
N GLY A 81 14.41 -2.49 8.23
CA GLY A 81 15.58 -2.96 7.47
C GLY A 81 15.19 -3.93 6.37
N GLU A 82 14.29 -4.85 6.67
CA GLU A 82 13.80 -5.80 5.68
C GLU A 82 13.02 -5.10 4.58
N ALA A 83 12.13 -4.16 4.96
CA ALA A 83 11.36 -3.41 3.99
C ALA A 83 12.27 -2.58 3.07
N ALA A 84 13.25 -1.90 3.64
CA ALA A 84 14.21 -1.12 2.87
C ALA A 84 15.02 -2.00 1.93
N ALA A 85 15.48 -3.15 2.41
CA ALA A 85 16.24 -4.09 1.60
C ALA A 85 15.40 -4.60 0.42
N PHE A 86 14.13 -4.91 0.67
CA PHE A 86 13.21 -5.34 -0.38
C PHE A 86 13.09 -4.27 -1.48
N LEU A 87 13.05 -3.01 -1.08
CA LEU A 87 12.91 -1.89 -2.02
C LEU A 87 14.24 -1.44 -2.62
N GLY A 88 15.36 -1.92 -2.11
CA GLY A 88 16.67 -1.49 -2.58
C GLY A 88 17.06 -0.09 -2.15
N ILE A 89 16.55 0.37 -1.01
CA ILE A 89 16.85 1.69 -0.47
C ILE A 89 17.36 1.56 0.96
N SER A 90 17.89 2.65 1.50
CA SER A 90 18.37 2.65 2.89
C SER A 90 17.18 2.71 3.86
N ARG A 91 17.44 2.28 5.09
CA ARG A 91 16.45 2.37 6.16
C ARG A 91 15.98 3.80 6.39
N ASN A 92 16.91 4.75 6.35
CA ASN A 92 16.57 6.16 6.52
C ASN A 92 15.71 6.67 5.37
N SER A 93 16.03 6.27 4.14
CA SER A 93 15.20 6.64 2.98
C SER A 93 13.80 6.08 3.11
N PHE A 94 13.69 4.82 3.56
CA PHE A 94 12.39 4.19 3.77
C PHE A 94 11.54 5.02 4.73
N ARG A 95 12.11 5.40 5.88
CA ARG A 95 11.40 6.22 6.86
C ARG A 95 10.99 7.57 6.30
N LYS A 96 11.89 8.22 5.54
CA LYS A 96 11.58 9.51 4.93
C LYS A 96 10.44 9.41 3.94
N TYR A 97 10.40 8.33 3.13
CA TYR A 97 9.32 8.15 2.17
C TYR A 97 7.99 7.86 2.84
N LEU A 98 7.99 7.05 3.91
CA LEU A 98 6.75 6.84 4.66
C LEU A 98 6.19 8.16 5.14
N LYS A 99 7.06 9.01 5.68
CA LYS A 99 6.64 10.32 6.16
C LYS A 99 6.16 11.22 5.02
N LYS A 100 6.91 11.23 3.91
CA LYS A 100 6.56 12.04 2.74
C LYS A 100 5.18 11.71 2.21
N PHE A 101 4.84 10.43 2.13
CA PHE A 101 3.56 9.98 1.60
C PHE A 101 2.47 9.83 2.65
N GLY A 102 2.77 10.17 3.89
CA GLY A 102 1.77 10.08 4.95
C GLY A 102 1.36 8.67 5.31
N ILE A 103 2.23 7.69 5.05
CA ILE A 103 1.96 6.29 5.37
C ILE A 103 2.34 6.05 6.83
N GLU A 104 1.43 5.45 7.57
CA GLU A 104 1.71 5.11 8.95
C GLU A 104 2.78 4.02 9.02
N ASP A 105 3.88 4.34 9.71
CA ASP A 105 4.98 3.39 9.89
C ASP A 105 4.53 2.31 10.87
N SER A 106 4.27 1.11 10.36
CA SER A 106 3.77 0.02 11.18
C SER A 106 4.75 -0.40 12.27
N PHE A 107 6.03 -0.25 12.02
CA PHE A 107 7.06 -0.61 13.00
C PHE A 107 7.12 0.42 14.13
N LYS A 108 7.01 1.68 13.78
CA LYS A 108 6.93 2.75 14.76
C LYS A 108 5.65 2.63 15.59
N LYS A 109 4.55 2.28 14.95
CA LYS A 109 3.28 2.10 15.64
C LYS A 109 3.38 1.00 16.69
N LYS A 110 4.02 -0.12 16.37
CA LYS A 110 4.23 -1.19 17.32
C LYS A 110 5.05 -0.70 18.52
N SER A 111 6.14 0.01 18.25
CA SER A 111 6.97 0.57 19.30
C SER A 111 6.20 1.57 20.15
N ASN A 112 5.46 2.46 19.51
CA ASN A 112 4.66 3.45 20.20
C ASN A 112 3.56 2.81 21.02
N TRP A 113 2.97 1.72 20.53
CA TRP A 113 1.97 0.99 21.28
C TRP A 113 2.55 0.46 22.58
N ILE A 114 3.73 -0.14 22.50
CA ILE A 114 4.41 -0.64 23.69
C ILE A 114 4.70 0.49 24.67
N LEU A 115 5.26 1.57 24.16
CA LEU A 115 5.56 2.75 25.01
C LEU A 115 4.30 3.39 25.55
N GLY A 116 3.27 3.48 24.74
CA GLY A 116 2.01 4.09 25.13
C GLY A 116 1.32 3.38 26.27
N ASN A 117 1.56 2.09 26.42
CA ASN A 117 1.00 1.33 27.53
C ASN A 117 1.66 1.67 28.86
N TYR A 118 2.82 2.31 28.84
CA TYR A 118 3.54 2.71 30.05
C TYR A 118 3.45 4.22 30.30
N LEU A 119 2.86 4.94 29.39
CA LEU A 119 2.68 6.37 29.52
C LEU A 119 1.24 6.72 29.85
#